data_1a6a4f0f9d48d22375e62052135c8480
#
_entry.id   1a6a4f0f9d48d22375e62052135c8480
#
_cell.length_a   1.000
_cell.length_b   1.000
_cell.length_c   1.000
_cell.angle_alpha   90.00
_cell.angle_beta   90.00
_cell.angle_gamma   90.00
#
_symmetry.space_group_name_H-M   'P 1'
#
loop_
_entity.id
_entity.type
_entity.pdbx_description
1 polymer ?
#
loop_
_entity_poly.entity_id
_entity_poly.type
_entity_poly.pdbx_seq_one_letter_code
_entity_poly.pdbx_strand_id
1 'polypeptide(L)'
;MDEFQQQLEQEKDEALVESNAQAIFDHLDEITNKADVHQRRWVWELLQNSKYSTTGSQKVSVEIVLQDSKLIFRHNGNPFSNKEITHLVYHGSTKKGQTDKTGKFGTGFITTHLLSKRVRVSGILTSNKQFQFFLDRTGSNPKEIEIGMEASWKEFIESLREQNSEETKTEYAYELDERAKAVAQKGLGDLASLLPFVLALNPKFEAISLQTPELKLSFRSNPANIAVGQGVTIVNIEEFIENQPSVQHNLVMSSDGITTVALRLRCVGDSFDLERLEPDMPRLFLDFPLFGTENFSFPAIINSSSFRPERERNGVFLGPEPAEAVLSNKGLIKGACNLYLNLVDHASSARWGNLYELAFITVPTQKDWLDPS
;
A
#
# COMPACT_ATOMS: atom_id res chain seq x y z
N MET A 1 -18.55 30.72 27.17
CA MET A 1 -19.58 30.05 26.31
C MET A 1 -20.79 29.89 27.19
N ASP A 2 -21.94 30.35 26.75
CA ASP A 2 -23.17 30.20 27.53
C ASP A 2 -23.67 28.71 27.41
N GLU A 3 -24.60 28.33 28.27
CA GLU A 3 -25.13 26.95 28.36
C GLU A 3 -25.76 26.51 27.03
N PHE A 4 -26.41 27.42 26.30
CA PHE A 4 -27.00 27.17 24.99
C PHE A 4 -25.93 26.91 23.92
N GLN A 5 -24.82 27.66 23.93
CA GLN A 5 -23.70 27.46 23.01
C GLN A 5 -23.02 26.11 23.27
N GLN A 6 -22.87 25.70 24.53
CA GLN A 6 -22.33 24.35 24.88
C GLN A 6 -23.24 23.24 24.40
N GLN A 7 -24.56 23.38 24.53
CA GLN A 7 -25.52 22.39 24.03
C GLN A 7 -25.47 22.29 22.51
N LEU A 8 -25.40 23.40 21.77
CA LEU A 8 -25.28 23.38 20.32
C LEU A 8 -23.98 22.71 19.83
N GLU A 9 -22.85 22.97 20.49
CA GLU A 9 -21.58 22.28 20.16
C GLU A 9 -21.67 20.77 20.45
N GLN A 10 -22.30 20.37 21.55
CA GLN A 10 -22.52 18.95 21.87
C GLN A 10 -23.41 18.25 20.83
N GLU A 11 -24.55 18.85 20.47
CA GLU A 11 -25.45 18.31 19.43
C GLU A 11 -24.76 18.20 18.06
N LYS A 12 -23.91 19.17 17.73
CA LYS A 12 -23.09 19.12 16.50
C LYS A 12 -22.08 17.99 16.53
N ASP A 13 -21.38 17.79 17.66
CA ASP A 13 -20.39 16.72 17.80
C ASP A 13 -21.06 15.32 17.75
N GLU A 14 -22.21 15.17 18.39
CA GLU A 14 -23.04 13.95 18.31
C GLU A 14 -23.45 13.64 16.86
N ALA A 15 -23.98 14.64 16.13
CA ALA A 15 -24.36 14.46 14.73
C ALA A 15 -23.18 14.10 13.82
N LEU A 16 -21.98 14.62 14.11
CA LEU A 16 -20.77 14.25 13.39
C LEU A 16 -20.36 12.82 13.67
N VAL A 17 -20.44 12.36 14.91
CA VAL A 17 -20.12 10.97 15.30
C VAL A 17 -21.11 10.00 14.64
N GLU A 18 -22.41 10.28 14.67
CA GLU A 18 -23.43 9.47 13.97
C GLU A 18 -23.17 9.38 12.46
N SER A 19 -22.87 10.51 11.81
CA SER A 19 -22.54 10.55 10.38
C SER A 19 -21.30 9.72 10.05
N ASN A 20 -20.28 9.78 10.90
CA ASN A 20 -19.06 8.97 10.72
C ASN A 20 -19.32 7.48 10.95
N ALA A 21 -20.13 7.12 11.94
CA ALA A 21 -20.52 5.73 12.20
C ALA A 21 -21.27 5.13 11.02
N GLN A 22 -22.22 5.89 10.42
CA GLN A 22 -22.93 5.48 9.20
C GLN A 22 -21.93 5.25 8.05
N ALA A 23 -21.02 6.19 7.81
CA ALA A 23 -20.03 6.09 6.73
C ALA A 23 -19.07 4.89 6.92
N ILE A 24 -18.67 4.60 8.15
CA ILE A 24 -17.86 3.42 8.49
C ILE A 24 -18.64 2.14 8.21
N PHE A 25 -19.91 2.08 8.68
CA PHE A 25 -20.77 0.92 8.47
C PHE A 25 -20.97 0.61 6.98
N ASP A 26 -21.35 1.62 6.19
CA ASP A 26 -21.55 1.46 4.75
C ASP A 26 -20.28 0.97 4.04
N HIS A 27 -19.12 1.45 4.47
CA HIS A 27 -17.85 1.05 3.89
C HIS A 27 -17.45 -0.38 4.29
N LEU A 28 -17.70 -0.78 5.54
CA LEU A 28 -17.49 -2.16 5.99
C LEU A 28 -18.38 -3.14 5.23
N ASP A 29 -19.63 -2.76 4.96
CA ASP A 29 -20.55 -3.54 4.16
C ASP A 29 -20.05 -3.66 2.70
N GLU A 30 -19.64 -2.55 2.10
CA GLU A 30 -19.07 -2.53 0.73
C GLU A 30 -17.87 -3.48 0.60
N ILE A 31 -16.87 -3.40 1.50
CA ILE A 31 -15.68 -4.27 1.42
C ILE A 31 -15.99 -5.74 1.72
N THR A 32 -16.99 -6.00 2.56
CA THR A 32 -17.41 -7.37 2.88
C THR A 32 -18.10 -8.01 1.68
N ASN A 33 -18.98 -7.26 1.00
CA ASN A 33 -19.70 -7.70 -0.19
C ASN A 33 -18.79 -7.88 -1.42
N LYS A 34 -17.65 -7.16 -1.45
CA LYS A 34 -16.63 -7.23 -2.52
C LYS A 34 -15.31 -7.82 -2.00
N ALA A 35 -15.36 -8.74 -1.06
CA ALA A 35 -14.18 -9.30 -0.41
C ALA A 35 -13.15 -9.84 -1.42
N ASP A 36 -13.61 -10.47 -2.52
CA ASP A 36 -12.73 -11.03 -3.56
C ASP A 36 -11.82 -9.97 -4.21
N VAL A 37 -12.31 -8.73 -4.33
CA VAL A 37 -11.54 -7.60 -4.86
C VAL A 37 -10.56 -7.05 -3.82
N HIS A 38 -10.97 -7.04 -2.54
CA HIS A 38 -10.22 -6.36 -1.48
C HIS A 38 -9.26 -7.25 -0.69
N GLN A 39 -9.41 -8.59 -0.75
CA GLN A 39 -8.62 -9.54 0.05
C GLN A 39 -7.10 -9.52 -0.22
N ARG A 40 -6.65 -9.04 -1.39
CA ARG A 40 -5.22 -8.86 -1.71
C ARG A 40 -4.67 -7.51 -1.26
N ARG A 41 -5.53 -6.54 -0.88
CA ARG A 41 -5.14 -5.12 -0.70
C ARG A 41 -4.72 -4.75 0.70
N TRP A 42 -5.23 -5.42 1.74
CA TRP A 42 -5.02 -5.04 3.12
C TRP A 42 -3.53 -4.83 3.49
N VAL A 43 -2.65 -5.68 3.02
CA VAL A 43 -1.21 -5.59 3.31
C VAL A 43 -0.57 -4.35 2.67
N TRP A 44 -0.96 -4.03 1.45
CA TRP A 44 -0.46 -2.85 0.72
C TRP A 44 -0.95 -1.55 1.34
N GLU A 45 -2.16 -1.53 1.87
CA GLU A 45 -2.68 -0.37 2.62
C GLU A 45 -1.92 -0.16 3.94
N LEU A 46 -1.56 -1.23 4.65
CA LEU A 46 -0.71 -1.13 5.85
C LEU A 46 0.72 -0.69 5.50
N LEU A 47 1.30 -1.22 4.43
CA LEU A 47 2.60 -0.76 3.92
C LEU A 47 2.55 0.71 3.49
N GLN A 48 1.50 1.13 2.80
CA GLN A 48 1.31 2.53 2.42
C GLN A 48 1.21 3.44 3.65
N ASN A 49 0.46 3.04 4.67
CA ASN A 49 0.36 3.81 5.92
C ASN A 49 1.70 3.91 6.65
N SER A 50 2.48 2.81 6.69
CA SER A 50 3.82 2.83 7.29
C SER A 50 4.78 3.74 6.53
N LYS A 51 4.75 3.78 5.18
CA LYS A 51 5.51 4.72 4.35
C LYS A 51 5.19 6.17 4.71
N TYR A 52 3.90 6.49 4.87
CA TYR A 52 3.46 7.86 5.20
C TYR A 52 3.66 8.25 6.66
N SER A 53 3.97 7.30 7.54
CA SER A 53 4.37 7.61 8.92
C SER A 53 5.79 8.18 9.02
N THR A 54 6.56 8.28 7.92
CA THR A 54 7.91 8.84 7.92
C THR A 54 7.95 10.26 7.37
N THR A 55 8.90 11.06 7.87
CA THR A 55 9.15 12.44 7.41
C THR A 55 10.60 12.60 6.94
N GLY A 56 10.81 13.50 6.00
CA GLY A 56 12.16 13.81 5.48
C GLY A 56 12.88 12.59 4.92
N SER A 57 14.12 12.38 5.35
CA SER A 57 15.00 11.26 4.93
C SER A 57 14.86 10.00 5.79
N GLN A 58 13.96 10.00 6.79
CA GLN A 58 13.73 8.83 7.65
C GLN A 58 13.22 7.65 6.83
N LYS A 59 13.79 6.47 7.09
CA LYS A 59 13.35 5.20 6.52
C LYS A 59 12.51 4.42 7.51
N VAL A 60 11.66 3.55 6.99
CA VAL A 60 10.80 2.67 7.77
C VAL A 60 11.14 1.21 7.51
N SER A 61 11.20 0.43 8.59
CA SER A 61 11.25 -1.02 8.54
C SER A 61 9.90 -1.59 8.99
N VAL A 62 9.45 -2.63 8.30
CA VAL A 62 8.16 -3.28 8.53
C VAL A 62 8.38 -4.75 8.84
N GLU A 63 7.63 -5.24 9.83
CA GLU A 63 7.57 -6.64 10.21
C GLU A 63 6.14 -7.16 10.13
N ILE A 64 5.93 -8.24 9.39
CA ILE A 64 4.63 -8.93 9.25
C ILE A 64 4.82 -10.33 9.82
N VAL A 65 4.00 -10.71 10.81
CA VAL A 65 4.06 -12.03 11.44
C VAL A 65 2.68 -12.67 11.36
N LEU A 66 2.58 -13.79 10.64
CA LEU A 66 1.40 -14.64 10.61
C LEU A 66 1.65 -15.87 11.50
N GLN A 67 0.81 -16.05 12.48
CA GLN A 67 0.73 -17.23 13.34
C GLN A 67 -0.60 -17.96 13.06
N ASP A 68 -0.83 -19.12 13.70
CA ASP A 68 -2.02 -19.96 13.44
C ASP A 68 -3.37 -19.21 13.50
N SER A 69 -3.53 -18.30 14.46
CA SER A 69 -4.77 -17.55 14.67
C SER A 69 -4.56 -16.04 14.79
N LYS A 70 -3.38 -15.54 14.42
CA LYS A 70 -3.04 -14.14 14.64
C LYS A 70 -2.15 -13.59 13.54
N LEU A 71 -2.48 -12.39 13.07
CA LEU A 71 -1.61 -11.59 12.22
C LEU A 71 -1.15 -10.36 12.99
N ILE A 72 0.16 -10.09 12.94
CA ILE A 72 0.75 -8.90 13.54
C ILE A 72 1.48 -8.13 12.45
N PHE A 73 1.19 -6.84 12.33
CA PHE A 73 1.90 -5.92 11.47
C PHE A 73 2.54 -4.83 12.33
N ARG A 74 3.85 -4.63 12.20
CA ARG A 74 4.62 -3.65 12.95
C ARG A 74 5.43 -2.76 12.03
N HIS A 75 5.65 -1.52 12.45
CA HIS A 75 6.63 -0.64 11.80
C HIS A 75 7.23 0.35 12.81
N ASN A 76 8.44 0.85 12.47
CA ASN A 76 9.19 1.81 13.28
C ASN A 76 9.06 3.26 12.73
N GLY A 77 7.94 3.59 12.10
CA GLY A 77 7.66 4.97 11.68
C GLY A 77 7.47 5.94 12.84
N ASN A 78 7.22 7.20 12.55
CA ASN A 78 7.01 8.24 13.56
C ASN A 78 5.86 7.91 14.51
N PRO A 79 5.93 8.37 15.76
CA PRO A 79 4.83 8.33 16.71
C PRO A 79 3.54 8.98 16.16
N PHE A 80 2.40 8.52 16.64
CA PHE A 80 1.11 9.10 16.29
C PHE A 80 0.94 10.52 16.86
N SER A 81 0.41 11.40 16.05
CA SER A 81 -0.18 12.66 16.55
C SER A 81 -1.58 12.40 17.12
N ASN A 82 -2.05 13.27 18.01
CA ASN A 82 -3.42 13.20 18.54
C ASN A 82 -4.46 13.19 17.41
N LYS A 83 -4.23 13.99 16.36
CA LYS A 83 -5.11 14.05 15.19
C LYS A 83 -5.20 12.70 14.47
N GLU A 84 -4.10 11.97 14.35
CA GLU A 84 -4.08 10.67 13.67
C GLU A 84 -4.85 9.62 14.45
N ILE A 85 -4.75 9.59 15.78
CA ILE A 85 -5.55 8.69 16.62
C ILE A 85 -7.04 9.04 16.54
N THR A 86 -7.39 10.32 16.65
CA THR A 86 -8.78 10.76 16.49
C THR A 86 -9.35 10.32 15.13
N HIS A 87 -8.57 10.49 14.05
CA HIS A 87 -8.98 10.03 12.72
C HIS A 87 -9.10 8.51 12.65
N LEU A 88 -8.20 7.76 13.26
CA LEU A 88 -8.26 6.29 13.28
C LEU A 88 -9.53 5.80 13.97
N VAL A 89 -9.93 6.44 15.07
CA VAL A 89 -11.10 6.03 15.86
C VAL A 89 -12.41 6.52 15.22
N TYR A 90 -12.48 7.79 14.80
CA TYR A 90 -13.75 8.42 14.43
C TYR A 90 -13.99 8.58 12.94
N HIS A 91 -12.95 8.44 12.08
CA HIS A 91 -13.12 8.70 10.65
C HIS A 91 -12.87 7.45 9.81
N GLY A 92 -13.91 6.92 9.19
CA GLY A 92 -13.79 5.87 8.18
C GLY A 92 -13.25 6.36 6.85
N SER A 93 -13.44 7.64 6.54
CA SER A 93 -12.92 8.33 5.35
C SER A 93 -13.25 9.82 5.40
N THR A 94 -12.26 10.68 5.31
CA THR A 94 -12.47 12.13 5.17
C THR A 94 -11.76 12.69 3.93
N LYS A 95 -12.16 12.26 2.74
CA LYS A 95 -11.70 12.95 1.52
C LYS A 95 -12.86 13.50 0.72
N LYS A 96 -13.57 14.47 1.28
CA LYS A 96 -14.16 15.53 0.45
C LYS A 96 -13.19 16.73 0.51
N GLY A 97 -12.33 16.89 -0.51
CA GLY A 97 -11.67 18.14 -0.81
C GLY A 97 -10.17 18.32 -0.56
N GLN A 98 -9.36 17.26 -0.33
CA GLN A 98 -7.90 17.40 -0.34
C GLN A 98 -7.25 16.47 -1.37
N THR A 99 -6.77 17.06 -2.46
CA THR A 99 -6.19 16.40 -3.63
C THR A 99 -4.75 15.89 -3.42
N ASP A 100 -4.06 16.19 -2.32
CA ASP A 100 -2.60 16.07 -2.25
C ASP A 100 -2.01 15.07 -1.23
N LYS A 101 -2.82 14.28 -0.48
CA LYS A 101 -2.26 13.26 0.40
C LYS A 101 -3.09 11.98 0.36
N THR A 102 -2.72 11.08 -0.54
CA THR A 102 -3.16 9.69 -0.54
C THR A 102 -2.63 9.01 0.74
N GLY A 103 -3.50 8.67 1.69
CA GLY A 103 -3.22 7.50 2.48
C GLY A 103 -2.85 7.57 3.94
N LYS A 104 -3.09 8.61 4.73
CA LYS A 104 -3.02 8.43 6.19
C LYS A 104 -4.42 8.24 6.77
N PHE A 105 -4.73 6.98 7.22
CA PHE A 105 -6.00 6.56 7.85
C PHE A 105 -7.29 6.99 7.12
N GLY A 106 -7.28 6.91 5.77
CA GLY A 106 -8.47 7.06 4.95
C GLY A 106 -9.16 5.71 4.70
N THR A 107 -9.94 5.62 3.63
CA THR A 107 -10.69 4.42 3.22
C THR A 107 -9.85 3.14 3.12
N GLY A 108 -8.53 3.27 2.93
CA GLY A 108 -7.63 2.13 2.77
C GLY A 108 -7.53 1.25 4.02
N PHE A 109 -7.39 1.85 5.22
CA PHE A 109 -7.25 1.08 6.45
C PHE A 109 -8.49 0.21 6.74
N ILE A 110 -9.68 0.62 6.31
CA ILE A 110 -10.92 -0.16 6.49
C ILE A 110 -10.81 -1.54 5.83
N THR A 111 -10.05 -1.70 4.74
CA THR A 111 -9.87 -3.02 4.11
C THR A 111 -9.20 -4.04 5.04
N THR A 112 -8.47 -3.58 6.05
CA THR A 112 -7.84 -4.47 7.04
C THR A 112 -8.85 -5.14 7.95
N HIS A 113 -10.08 -4.59 8.05
CA HIS A 113 -11.17 -5.22 8.82
C HIS A 113 -11.76 -6.47 8.15
N LEU A 114 -11.30 -6.83 6.93
CA LEU A 114 -11.50 -8.19 6.39
C LEU A 114 -10.73 -9.26 7.19
N LEU A 115 -9.65 -8.87 7.89
CA LEU A 115 -8.90 -9.75 8.80
C LEU A 115 -9.58 -9.89 10.16
N SER A 116 -10.01 -8.78 10.74
CA SER A 116 -10.74 -8.75 12.01
C SER A 116 -11.47 -7.42 12.15
N LYS A 117 -12.72 -7.46 12.54
CA LYS A 117 -13.47 -6.24 12.87
C LYS A 117 -13.04 -5.60 14.20
N ARG A 118 -12.24 -6.31 15.01
CA ARG A 118 -11.67 -5.82 16.25
C ARG A 118 -10.14 -5.92 16.20
N VAL A 119 -9.47 -4.79 16.09
CA VAL A 119 -8.03 -4.70 15.88
C VAL A 119 -7.34 -4.13 17.11
N ARG A 120 -6.38 -4.84 17.68
CA ARG A 120 -5.55 -4.27 18.73
C ARG A 120 -4.51 -3.33 18.10
N VAL A 121 -4.56 -2.08 18.52
CA VAL A 121 -3.63 -1.04 18.08
C VAL A 121 -2.76 -0.63 19.26
N SER A 122 -1.45 -0.64 19.09
CA SER A 122 -0.52 -0.11 20.07
C SER A 122 0.55 0.76 19.42
N GLY A 123 1.07 1.70 20.17
CA GLY A 123 2.03 2.65 19.64
C GLY A 123 2.39 3.73 20.66
N ILE A 124 3.00 4.79 20.16
CA ILE A 124 3.48 5.91 20.96
C ILE A 124 2.92 7.20 20.34
N LEU A 125 2.54 8.12 21.20
CA LEU A 125 2.15 9.49 20.79
C LEU A 125 3.38 10.41 20.68
N THR A 126 3.27 11.45 19.89
CA THR A 126 4.27 12.52 19.81
C THR A 126 4.51 13.21 21.18
N SER A 127 3.58 13.09 22.13
CA SER A 127 3.72 13.49 23.52
C SER A 127 4.50 12.51 24.41
N ASN A 128 5.15 11.51 23.83
CA ASN A 128 5.92 10.47 24.51
C ASN A 128 5.11 9.58 25.46
N LYS A 129 3.82 9.38 25.16
CA LYS A 129 2.94 8.46 25.87
C LYS A 129 2.69 7.21 25.04
N GLN A 130 2.87 6.05 25.62
CA GLN A 130 2.48 4.78 24.99
C GLN A 130 1.01 4.51 25.22
N PHE A 131 0.40 3.82 24.27
CA PHE A 131 -1.01 3.42 24.30
C PHE A 131 -1.20 2.01 23.72
N GLN A 132 -2.30 1.38 24.15
CA GLN A 132 -2.83 0.15 23.54
C GLN A 132 -4.32 0.12 23.74
N PHE A 133 -5.07 -0.09 22.66
CA PHE A 133 -6.53 -0.19 22.70
C PHE A 133 -7.06 -1.09 21.59
N PHE A 134 -8.31 -1.51 21.69
CA PHE A 134 -9.01 -2.18 20.60
C PHE A 134 -9.79 -1.17 19.77
N LEU A 135 -9.49 -1.12 18.47
CA LEU A 135 -10.31 -0.45 17.48
C LEU A 135 -11.46 -1.39 17.13
N ASP A 136 -12.65 -1.12 17.65
CA ASP A 136 -13.83 -1.98 17.53
C ASP A 136 -14.76 -1.52 16.40
N ARG A 137 -15.01 -2.42 15.45
CA ARG A 137 -15.90 -2.27 14.30
C ARG A 137 -16.84 -3.48 14.17
N THR A 138 -17.14 -4.14 15.27
CA THR A 138 -17.94 -5.38 15.28
C THR A 138 -19.44 -5.12 15.12
N GLY A 139 -19.89 -3.87 15.23
CA GLY A 139 -21.29 -3.49 15.11
C GLY A 139 -21.95 -3.96 13.82
N SER A 140 -23.21 -4.38 13.92
CA SER A 140 -24.06 -4.85 12.82
C SER A 140 -24.98 -3.77 12.26
N ASN A 141 -24.93 -2.57 12.81
CA ASN A 141 -25.64 -1.37 12.38
C ASN A 141 -24.86 -0.12 12.81
N PRO A 142 -25.18 1.07 12.24
CA PRO A 142 -24.46 2.30 12.55
C PRO A 142 -24.41 2.68 14.04
N LYS A 143 -25.48 2.42 14.79
CA LYS A 143 -25.53 2.73 16.23
C LYS A 143 -24.57 1.84 17.04
N GLU A 144 -24.42 0.58 16.69
CA GLU A 144 -23.44 -0.31 17.31
C GLU A 144 -22.00 0.05 16.91
N ILE A 145 -21.77 0.54 15.68
CA ILE A 145 -20.46 1.09 15.27
C ILE A 145 -20.12 2.31 16.11
N GLU A 146 -21.06 3.22 16.34
CA GLU A 146 -20.88 4.39 17.22
C GLU A 146 -20.45 3.97 18.62
N ILE A 147 -21.16 3.01 19.23
CA ILE A 147 -20.80 2.45 20.56
C ILE A 147 -19.37 1.88 20.55
N GLY A 148 -19.00 1.17 19.48
CA GLY A 148 -17.65 0.63 19.30
C GLY A 148 -16.58 1.73 19.18
N MET A 149 -16.90 2.85 18.53
CA MET A 149 -16.02 4.02 18.43
C MET A 149 -15.78 4.66 19.80
N GLU A 150 -16.84 4.87 20.57
CA GLU A 150 -16.76 5.43 21.92
C GLU A 150 -15.99 4.52 22.87
N ALA A 151 -16.26 3.21 22.83
CA ALA A 151 -15.53 2.23 23.61
C ALA A 151 -14.03 2.21 23.27
N SER A 152 -13.69 2.28 21.98
CA SER A 152 -12.30 2.37 21.49
C SER A 152 -11.60 3.62 22.01
N TRP A 153 -12.28 4.77 21.96
CA TRP A 153 -11.74 6.03 22.45
C TRP A 153 -11.52 6.02 23.96
N LYS A 154 -12.49 5.52 24.72
CA LYS A 154 -12.37 5.37 26.17
C LYS A 154 -11.19 4.48 26.54
N GLU A 155 -11.08 3.31 25.93
CA GLU A 155 -9.96 2.38 26.16
C GLU A 155 -8.63 3.02 25.81
N PHE A 156 -8.54 3.75 24.68
CA PHE A 156 -7.34 4.51 24.31
C PHE A 156 -6.93 5.48 25.43
N ILE A 157 -7.84 6.31 25.93
CA ILE A 157 -7.54 7.28 26.99
C ILE A 157 -7.11 6.57 28.28
N GLU A 158 -7.80 5.51 28.68
CA GLU A 158 -7.49 4.74 29.88
C GLU A 158 -6.14 3.99 29.79
N SER A 159 -5.70 3.68 28.57
CA SER A 159 -4.43 2.96 28.32
C SER A 159 -3.21 3.83 28.37
N LEU A 160 -3.34 5.16 28.35
CA LEU A 160 -2.20 6.08 28.28
C LEU A 160 -1.24 5.93 29.46
N ARG A 161 0.05 5.67 29.18
CA ARG A 161 1.14 5.54 30.16
C ARG A 161 2.36 6.30 29.68
N GLU A 162 3.23 6.71 30.60
CA GLU A 162 4.55 7.24 30.22
C GLU A 162 5.38 6.16 29.52
N GLN A 163 6.08 6.55 28.48
CA GLN A 163 6.93 5.62 27.73
C GLN A 163 8.16 5.24 28.58
N ASN A 164 8.38 3.92 28.75
CA ASN A 164 9.49 3.37 29.51
C ASN A 164 10.56 2.69 28.64
N SER A 165 10.39 2.65 27.33
CA SER A 165 11.32 2.00 26.40
C SER A 165 11.76 2.93 25.28
N GLU A 166 12.97 2.76 24.75
CA GLU A 166 13.48 3.50 23.59
C GLU A 166 12.88 2.99 22.27
N GLU A 167 12.23 1.82 22.26
CA GLU A 167 11.63 1.27 21.02
C GLU A 167 10.29 1.93 20.71
N THR A 168 10.26 2.63 19.59
CA THR A 168 9.05 3.23 19.01
C THR A 168 8.51 2.33 17.92
N LYS A 169 7.58 1.43 18.24
CA LYS A 169 6.92 0.59 17.22
C LYS A 169 5.42 0.81 17.26
N THR A 170 4.84 1.05 16.08
CA THR A 170 3.41 0.93 15.87
C THR A 170 3.08 -0.53 15.57
N GLU A 171 2.09 -1.09 16.25
CA GLU A 171 1.62 -2.46 16.03
C GLU A 171 0.12 -2.49 15.77
N TYR A 172 -0.27 -3.27 14.78
CA TYR A 172 -1.65 -3.70 14.52
C TYR A 172 -1.71 -5.21 14.65
N ALA A 173 -2.56 -5.73 15.56
CA ALA A 173 -2.71 -7.16 15.77
C ALA A 173 -4.16 -7.58 15.56
N TYR A 174 -4.35 -8.61 14.73
CA TYR A 174 -5.60 -9.14 14.26
C TYR A 174 -5.75 -10.57 14.75
N GLU A 175 -6.81 -10.87 15.49
CA GLU A 175 -7.21 -12.25 15.76
C GLU A 175 -7.98 -12.79 14.54
N LEU A 176 -7.56 -13.96 14.03
CA LEU A 176 -8.05 -14.51 12.78
C LEU A 176 -8.94 -15.73 13.03
N ASP A 177 -10.16 -15.70 12.50
CA ASP A 177 -10.97 -16.89 12.27
C ASP A 177 -10.54 -17.60 10.97
N GLU A 178 -11.15 -18.70 10.61
CA GLU A 178 -10.79 -19.50 9.42
C GLU A 178 -10.96 -18.72 8.11
N ARG A 179 -11.98 -17.85 8.01
CA ARG A 179 -12.19 -16.98 6.85
C ARG A 179 -11.09 -15.91 6.76
N ALA A 180 -10.77 -15.29 7.87
CA ALA A 180 -9.74 -14.27 7.96
C ALA A 180 -8.34 -14.83 7.68
N LYS A 181 -8.05 -16.09 8.05
CA LYS A 181 -6.80 -16.77 7.68
C LYS A 181 -6.65 -16.89 6.16
N ALA A 182 -7.71 -17.26 5.46
CA ALA A 182 -7.68 -17.33 3.99
C ALA A 182 -7.44 -15.94 3.38
N VAL A 183 -8.05 -14.89 3.91
CA VAL A 183 -7.81 -13.50 3.50
C VAL A 183 -6.36 -13.09 3.78
N ALA A 184 -5.83 -13.43 4.97
CA ALA A 184 -4.43 -13.14 5.32
C ALA A 184 -3.46 -13.80 4.34
N GLN A 185 -3.61 -15.11 4.10
CA GLN A 185 -2.77 -15.88 3.17
C GLN A 185 -2.86 -15.32 1.74
N LYS A 186 -4.05 -14.93 1.28
CA LYS A 186 -4.24 -14.35 -0.05
C LYS A 186 -3.50 -13.02 -0.21
N GLY A 187 -3.56 -12.14 0.79
CA GLY A 187 -2.84 -10.87 0.76
C GLY A 187 -1.32 -11.04 0.84
N LEU A 188 -0.83 -12.04 1.56
CA LEU A 188 0.61 -12.32 1.68
C LEU A 188 1.19 -13.06 0.47
N GLY A 189 0.37 -13.77 -0.30
CA GLY A 189 0.81 -14.61 -1.42
C GLY A 189 1.56 -13.86 -2.53
N ASP A 190 1.25 -12.56 -2.70
CA ASP A 190 1.88 -11.74 -3.74
C ASP A 190 3.16 -11.02 -3.27
N LEU A 191 3.49 -11.08 -1.96
CA LEU A 191 4.59 -10.25 -1.41
C LEU A 191 5.94 -10.60 -2.02
N ALA A 192 6.28 -11.87 -2.12
CA ALA A 192 7.60 -12.29 -2.61
C ALA A 192 7.87 -11.80 -4.04
N SER A 193 6.88 -11.81 -4.91
CA SER A 193 7.03 -11.37 -6.30
C SER A 193 7.00 -9.84 -6.47
N LEU A 194 6.26 -9.12 -5.61
CA LEU A 194 6.01 -7.69 -5.76
C LEU A 194 6.91 -6.81 -4.89
N LEU A 195 7.40 -7.31 -3.74
CA LEU A 195 8.25 -6.51 -2.83
C LEU A 195 9.54 -5.98 -3.48
N PRO A 196 10.24 -6.70 -4.37
CA PRO A 196 11.39 -6.12 -5.07
C PRO A 196 11.03 -4.81 -5.78
N PHE A 197 9.90 -4.78 -6.52
CA PHE A 197 9.44 -3.57 -7.19
C PHE A 197 8.99 -2.49 -6.23
N VAL A 198 8.23 -2.87 -5.18
CA VAL A 198 7.76 -1.91 -4.18
C VAL A 198 8.92 -1.23 -3.46
N LEU A 199 9.96 -1.98 -3.08
CA LEU A 199 11.16 -1.40 -2.45
C LEU A 199 11.95 -0.51 -3.40
N ALA A 200 12.11 -0.91 -4.66
CA ALA A 200 12.81 -0.11 -5.67
C ALA A 200 12.09 1.22 -5.94
N LEU A 201 10.75 1.19 -6.00
CA LEU A 201 9.90 2.36 -6.25
C LEU A 201 9.67 3.23 -5.01
N ASN A 202 9.93 2.71 -3.81
CA ASN A 202 9.69 3.39 -2.54
C ASN A 202 10.94 3.42 -1.66
N PRO A 203 11.90 4.31 -1.91
CA PRO A 203 13.19 4.37 -1.20
C PRO A 203 13.05 4.70 0.31
N LYS A 204 11.86 5.03 0.78
CA LYS A 204 11.58 5.21 2.21
C LYS A 204 11.55 3.90 3.00
N PHE A 205 11.35 2.76 2.35
CA PHE A 205 11.50 1.48 3.03
C PHE A 205 12.98 1.11 3.18
N GLU A 206 13.37 0.75 4.39
CA GLU A 206 14.66 0.16 4.71
C GLU A 206 14.63 -1.35 4.54
N ALA A 207 13.63 -1.99 5.17
CA ALA A 207 13.42 -3.42 5.11
C ALA A 207 11.94 -3.75 5.29
N ILE A 208 11.51 -4.87 4.68
CA ILE A 208 10.21 -5.49 4.92
C ILE A 208 10.44 -6.97 5.19
N SER A 209 9.98 -7.45 6.34
CA SER A 209 10.10 -8.85 6.73
C SER A 209 8.74 -9.52 6.86
N LEU A 210 8.68 -10.79 6.48
CA LEU A 210 7.53 -11.66 6.64
C LEU A 210 7.95 -12.93 7.36
N GLN A 211 7.22 -13.27 8.41
CA GLN A 211 7.34 -14.53 9.12
C GLN A 211 6.00 -15.25 9.16
N THR A 212 5.97 -16.46 8.62
CA THR A 212 4.86 -17.41 8.76
C THR A 212 5.37 -18.67 9.48
N PRO A 213 4.51 -19.63 9.84
CA PRO A 213 4.97 -20.90 10.41
C PRO A 213 5.96 -21.67 9.50
N GLU A 214 5.83 -21.51 8.17
CA GLU A 214 6.61 -22.27 7.18
C GLU A 214 7.77 -21.46 6.58
N LEU A 215 7.71 -20.11 6.67
CA LEU A 215 8.62 -19.23 5.94
C LEU A 215 8.99 -18.02 6.75
N LYS A 216 10.30 -17.70 6.76
CA LYS A 216 10.79 -16.42 7.25
C LYS A 216 11.69 -15.80 6.20
N LEU A 217 11.28 -14.66 5.70
CA LEU A 217 11.98 -13.91 4.66
C LEU A 217 12.04 -12.43 4.99
N SER A 218 13.02 -11.74 4.43
CA SER A 218 13.08 -10.28 4.47
C SER A 218 13.69 -9.73 3.20
N PHE A 219 13.21 -8.56 2.79
CA PHE A 219 13.73 -7.81 1.66
C PHE A 219 14.36 -6.51 2.15
N ARG A 220 15.51 -6.14 1.57
CA ARG A 220 16.21 -4.88 1.84
C ARG A 220 16.61 -4.21 0.54
N SER A 221 16.44 -2.89 0.49
CA SER A 221 16.98 -2.09 -0.60
C SER A 221 18.48 -1.89 -0.39
N ASN A 222 19.28 -2.27 -1.37
CA ASN A 222 20.70 -1.90 -1.40
C ASN A 222 20.81 -0.42 -1.81
N PRO A 223 21.50 0.43 -1.05
CA PRO A 223 21.60 1.86 -1.37
C PRO A 223 22.39 2.17 -2.64
N ALA A 224 23.12 1.21 -3.20
CA ALA A 224 23.91 1.39 -4.43
C ALA A 224 23.02 1.26 -5.67
N ASN A 225 22.27 2.32 -5.99
CA ASN A 225 21.66 2.43 -7.31
C ASN A 225 22.74 2.75 -8.34
N ILE A 226 22.83 1.95 -9.41
CA ILE A 226 23.82 2.10 -10.46
C ILE A 226 23.16 2.84 -11.63
N ALA A 227 23.53 4.10 -11.84
CA ALA A 227 23.14 4.81 -13.05
C ALA A 227 23.90 4.21 -14.25
N VAL A 228 23.17 3.65 -15.22
CA VAL A 228 23.77 2.97 -16.38
C VAL A 228 23.57 3.74 -17.69
N GLY A 229 22.66 4.71 -17.69
CA GLY A 229 22.38 5.56 -18.85
C GLY A 229 21.60 6.81 -18.44
N GLN A 230 21.28 7.68 -19.38
CA GLN A 230 20.50 8.89 -19.13
C GLN A 230 19.07 8.51 -18.72
N GLY A 231 18.74 8.69 -17.45
CA GLY A 231 17.44 8.33 -16.87
C GLY A 231 17.24 6.83 -16.65
N VAL A 232 18.26 5.98 -16.88
CA VAL A 232 18.21 4.54 -16.65
C VAL A 232 19.09 4.17 -15.45
N THR A 233 18.49 3.44 -14.50
CA THR A 233 19.13 3.04 -13.24
C THR A 233 18.88 1.57 -12.97
N ILE A 234 19.88 0.85 -12.49
CA ILE A 234 19.73 -0.49 -11.94
C ILE A 234 19.65 -0.38 -10.42
N VAL A 235 18.62 -1.00 -9.85
CA VAL A 235 18.36 -1.08 -8.41
C VAL A 235 18.45 -2.52 -7.97
N ASN A 236 19.18 -2.75 -6.88
CA ASN A 236 19.38 -4.07 -6.31
C ASN A 236 18.59 -4.20 -5.01
N ILE A 237 17.80 -5.25 -4.93
CA ILE A 237 17.03 -5.63 -3.73
C ILE A 237 17.54 -6.99 -3.27
N GLU A 238 17.91 -7.09 -2.01
CA GLU A 238 18.36 -8.35 -1.42
C GLU A 238 17.20 -9.03 -0.70
N GLU A 239 16.98 -10.30 -1.03
CA GLU A 239 16.05 -11.19 -0.35
C GLU A 239 16.84 -12.15 0.53
N PHE A 240 16.47 -12.22 1.80
CA PHE A 240 17.01 -13.14 2.78
C PHE A 240 15.93 -14.14 3.18
N ILE A 241 16.17 -15.42 2.94
CA ILE A 241 15.30 -16.50 3.38
C ILE A 241 16.05 -17.24 4.50
N GLU A 242 15.37 -17.53 5.61
CA GLU A 242 16.01 -18.22 6.74
C GLU A 242 16.66 -19.54 6.30
N ASN A 243 17.91 -19.76 6.69
CA ASN A 243 18.73 -20.95 6.34
C ASN A 243 19.03 -21.13 4.84
N GLN A 244 18.89 -20.08 4.02
CA GLN A 244 19.24 -20.12 2.61
C GLN A 244 20.22 -18.98 2.28
N PRO A 245 21.03 -19.11 1.21
CA PRO A 245 21.80 -17.99 0.68
C PRO A 245 20.87 -16.82 0.29
N SER A 246 21.32 -15.59 0.45
CA SER A 246 20.59 -14.43 -0.03
C SER A 246 20.44 -14.47 -1.55
N VAL A 247 19.28 -13.99 -2.02
CA VAL A 247 18.98 -13.84 -3.45
C VAL A 247 18.99 -12.35 -3.79
N GLN A 248 19.65 -12.00 -4.90
CA GLN A 248 19.66 -10.64 -5.39
C GLN A 248 18.68 -10.46 -6.53
N HIS A 249 17.74 -9.55 -6.37
CA HIS A 249 16.81 -9.10 -7.41
C HIS A 249 17.35 -7.83 -8.03
N ASN A 250 17.63 -7.86 -9.32
CA ASN A 250 18.07 -6.70 -10.07
C ASN A 250 16.89 -6.16 -10.86
N LEU A 251 16.64 -4.88 -10.75
CA LEU A 251 15.56 -4.19 -11.45
C LEU A 251 16.17 -3.05 -12.27
N VAL A 252 15.77 -2.93 -13.53
CA VAL A 252 16.08 -1.75 -14.33
C VAL A 252 14.90 -0.81 -14.31
N MET A 253 15.17 0.46 -14.11
CA MET A 253 14.16 1.52 -14.10
C MET A 253 14.57 2.65 -15.03
N SER A 254 13.58 3.16 -15.79
CA SER A 254 13.68 4.40 -16.55
C SER A 254 12.67 5.40 -15.99
N SER A 255 13.09 6.60 -15.60
CA SER A 255 12.26 7.57 -14.89
C SER A 255 12.48 9.00 -15.35
N ASP A 256 11.40 9.79 -15.38
CA ASP A 256 11.42 11.25 -15.59
C ASP A 256 11.13 12.04 -14.30
N GLY A 257 11.04 11.33 -13.15
CA GLY A 257 10.70 11.92 -11.86
C GLY A 257 9.19 11.99 -11.54
N ILE A 258 8.31 11.75 -12.53
CA ILE A 258 6.85 11.69 -12.38
C ILE A 258 6.36 10.26 -12.60
N THR A 259 6.87 9.65 -13.66
CA THR A 259 6.57 8.28 -14.08
C THR A 259 7.84 7.46 -14.10
N THR A 260 7.72 6.20 -13.73
CA THR A 260 8.82 5.22 -13.78
C THR A 260 8.34 3.96 -14.47
N VAL A 261 9.15 3.44 -15.38
CA VAL A 261 8.99 2.11 -15.98
C VAL A 261 10.02 1.18 -15.37
N ALA A 262 9.62 -0.02 -14.97
CA ALA A 262 10.49 -0.98 -14.28
C ALA A 262 10.35 -2.41 -14.84
N LEU A 263 11.49 -3.10 -14.96
CA LEU A 263 11.59 -4.50 -15.38
C LEU A 263 12.60 -5.27 -14.51
N ARG A 264 12.50 -6.59 -14.52
CA ARG A 264 13.52 -7.47 -13.91
C ARG A 264 14.70 -7.72 -14.82
N LEU A 265 15.86 -7.87 -14.20
CA LEU A 265 17.10 -8.28 -14.83
C LEU A 265 17.67 -9.51 -14.12
N ARG A 266 18.23 -10.41 -14.90
CA ARG A 266 19.08 -11.48 -14.41
C ARG A 266 20.53 -11.21 -14.76
N CYS A 267 21.43 -11.29 -13.79
CA CYS A 267 22.87 -11.17 -14.07
C CYS A 267 23.36 -12.41 -14.80
N VAL A 268 24.12 -12.23 -15.88
CA VAL A 268 24.76 -13.29 -16.67
C VAL A 268 26.22 -12.87 -16.94
N GLY A 269 27.14 -13.37 -16.10
CA GLY A 269 28.54 -12.90 -16.13
C GLY A 269 28.62 -11.39 -15.86
N ASP A 270 29.23 -10.66 -16.78
CA ASP A 270 29.36 -9.18 -16.70
C ASP A 270 28.22 -8.45 -17.43
N SER A 271 27.15 -9.14 -17.82
CA SER A 271 26.00 -8.58 -18.56
C SER A 271 24.69 -8.92 -17.88
N PHE A 272 23.58 -8.50 -18.48
CA PHE A 272 22.22 -8.75 -18.01
C PHE A 272 21.35 -9.38 -19.08
N ASP A 273 20.45 -10.28 -18.65
CA ASP A 273 19.31 -10.73 -19.44
C ASP A 273 18.05 -10.06 -18.90
N LEU A 274 17.17 -9.62 -19.80
CA LEU A 274 15.83 -9.19 -19.45
C LEU A 274 14.97 -10.38 -19.03
N GLU A 275 14.14 -10.19 -18.01
CA GLU A 275 13.19 -11.21 -17.56
C GLU A 275 11.76 -10.73 -17.74
N ARG A 276 10.90 -11.62 -18.23
CA ARG A 276 9.48 -11.38 -18.36
C ARG A 276 8.84 -11.27 -16.99
N LEU A 277 7.90 -10.32 -16.86
CA LEU A 277 7.03 -10.25 -15.71
C LEU A 277 6.01 -11.39 -15.74
N GLU A 278 5.68 -11.93 -14.58
CA GLU A 278 4.67 -12.98 -14.44
C GLU A 278 3.30 -12.49 -14.98
N PRO A 279 2.50 -13.37 -15.61
CA PRO A 279 1.22 -12.96 -16.22
C PRO A 279 0.21 -12.35 -15.25
N ASP A 280 0.20 -12.81 -14.00
CA ASP A 280 -0.69 -12.39 -12.93
C ASP A 280 -0.16 -11.20 -12.10
N MET A 281 0.96 -10.61 -12.52
CA MET A 281 1.53 -9.44 -11.88
C MET A 281 0.82 -8.16 -12.38
N PRO A 282 0.36 -7.27 -11.49
CA PRO A 282 -0.16 -5.95 -11.87
C PRO A 282 0.85 -5.14 -12.69
N ARG A 283 0.37 -4.45 -13.73
CA ARG A 283 1.20 -3.63 -14.61
C ARG A 283 1.23 -2.16 -14.21
N LEU A 284 0.19 -1.68 -13.51
CA LEU A 284 0.12 -0.30 -13.04
C LEU A 284 0.29 -0.22 -11.54
N PHE A 285 1.12 0.71 -11.09
CA PHE A 285 1.38 0.99 -9.69
C PHE A 285 1.08 2.47 -9.39
N LEU A 286 0.48 2.70 -8.25
CA LEU A 286 0.38 4.01 -7.59
C LEU A 286 1.23 3.93 -6.33
N ASP A 287 2.55 3.88 -6.50
CA ASP A 287 3.59 3.49 -5.52
C ASP A 287 3.45 2.03 -5.03
N PHE A 288 2.25 1.48 -5.06
CA PHE A 288 1.88 0.12 -4.73
C PHE A 288 1.05 -0.50 -5.85
N PRO A 289 0.99 -1.83 -5.95
CA PRO A 289 0.32 -2.50 -7.06
C PRO A 289 -1.19 -2.19 -7.09
N LEU A 290 -1.72 -1.94 -8.29
CA LEU A 290 -3.14 -1.82 -8.57
C LEU A 290 -3.65 -3.16 -9.09
N PHE A 291 -4.23 -3.98 -8.21
CA PHE A 291 -4.78 -5.29 -8.57
C PHE A 291 -6.02 -5.12 -9.47
N GLY A 292 -6.02 -5.82 -10.62
CA GLY A 292 -6.96 -5.63 -11.72
C GLY A 292 -6.28 -5.10 -12.99
N THR A 293 -4.98 -4.77 -12.92
CA THR A 293 -4.19 -4.29 -14.06
C THR A 293 -3.25 -5.35 -14.64
N GLU A 294 -3.42 -6.61 -14.28
CA GLU A 294 -2.60 -7.74 -14.73
C GLU A 294 -2.67 -7.92 -16.27
N ASN A 295 -3.83 -7.63 -16.85
CA ASN A 295 -4.08 -7.70 -18.29
C ASN A 295 -3.79 -6.38 -19.04
N PHE A 296 -3.21 -5.38 -18.36
CA PHE A 296 -2.81 -4.15 -19.02
C PHE A 296 -1.70 -4.46 -20.04
N SER A 297 -1.93 -4.08 -21.33
CA SER A 297 -1.05 -4.45 -22.44
C SER A 297 0.25 -3.65 -22.46
N PHE A 298 1.07 -3.86 -21.44
CA PHE A 298 2.37 -3.26 -21.34
C PHE A 298 3.38 -4.28 -20.78
N PRO A 299 4.58 -4.40 -21.36
CA PRO A 299 5.53 -5.46 -20.98
C PRO A 299 6.29 -5.19 -19.68
N ALA A 300 6.10 -4.02 -19.09
CA ALA A 300 6.80 -3.55 -17.89
C ALA A 300 5.79 -3.05 -16.84
N ILE A 301 6.25 -2.82 -15.62
CA ILE A 301 5.49 -2.08 -14.61
C ILE A 301 5.59 -0.59 -14.92
N ILE A 302 4.46 0.12 -14.88
CA ILE A 302 4.39 1.57 -14.92
C ILE A 302 4.00 2.06 -13.52
N ASN A 303 4.83 2.87 -12.90
CA ASN A 303 4.54 3.52 -11.63
C ASN A 303 4.40 5.04 -11.81
N SER A 304 3.37 5.62 -11.21
CA SER A 304 3.28 7.06 -11.02
C SER A 304 2.43 7.39 -9.81
N SER A 305 2.95 8.20 -8.88
CA SER A 305 2.18 8.76 -7.77
C SER A 305 1.10 9.77 -8.22
N SER A 306 1.15 10.19 -9.49
CA SER A 306 0.19 11.12 -10.11
C SER A 306 -0.98 10.41 -10.79
N PHE A 307 -1.00 9.09 -10.86
CA PHE A 307 -2.17 8.37 -11.39
C PHE A 307 -3.44 8.71 -10.61
N ARG A 308 -4.54 8.83 -11.34
CA ARG A 308 -5.90 8.98 -10.81
C ARG A 308 -6.57 7.60 -10.83
N PRO A 309 -6.57 6.85 -9.69
CA PRO A 309 -7.13 5.52 -9.62
C PRO A 309 -8.65 5.56 -9.62
N GLU A 310 -9.27 4.47 -10.05
CA GLU A 310 -10.68 4.20 -9.84
C GLU A 310 -11.00 4.09 -8.34
N ARG A 311 -12.29 4.19 -7.99
CA ARG A 311 -12.72 4.19 -6.58
C ARG A 311 -12.24 2.94 -5.84
N GLU A 312 -12.28 1.79 -6.49
CA GLU A 312 -11.89 0.49 -5.94
C GLU A 312 -10.38 0.26 -6.01
N ARG A 313 -9.60 1.20 -6.60
CA ARG A 313 -8.15 1.07 -6.84
C ARG A 313 -7.73 -0.23 -7.53
N ASN A 314 -8.60 -0.76 -8.38
CA ASN A 314 -8.35 -1.91 -9.23
C ASN A 314 -7.89 -1.52 -10.64
N GLY A 315 -7.76 -0.24 -10.91
CA GLY A 315 -7.30 0.35 -12.16
C GLY A 315 -7.16 1.86 -12.05
N VAL A 316 -6.97 2.49 -13.20
CA VAL A 316 -6.96 3.94 -13.37
C VAL A 316 -8.00 4.33 -14.43
N PHE A 317 -8.57 5.54 -14.32
CA PHE A 317 -9.54 6.01 -15.31
C PHE A 317 -8.92 6.11 -16.70
N LEU A 318 -9.38 5.29 -17.66
CA LEU A 318 -8.91 5.23 -19.05
C LEU A 318 -10.06 5.20 -20.07
N GLY A 319 -11.30 5.42 -19.65
CA GLY A 319 -12.48 5.38 -20.52
C GLY A 319 -12.40 6.31 -21.74
N PRO A 320 -13.36 6.20 -22.67
CA PRO A 320 -13.39 6.99 -23.89
C PRO A 320 -13.74 8.48 -23.65
N GLU A 321 -14.41 8.78 -22.54
CA GLU A 321 -14.80 10.15 -22.22
C GLU A 321 -13.61 11.02 -21.82
N PRO A 322 -13.48 12.26 -22.34
CA PRO A 322 -12.34 13.13 -22.08
C PRO A 322 -12.44 13.84 -20.71
N ALA A 323 -12.70 13.08 -19.64
CA ALA A 323 -12.63 13.60 -18.29
C ALA A 323 -11.17 13.93 -17.90
N GLU A 324 -10.96 14.94 -17.07
CA GLU A 324 -9.64 15.38 -16.65
C GLU A 324 -8.75 14.22 -16.12
N ALA A 325 -9.34 13.35 -15.31
CA ALA A 325 -8.63 12.18 -14.77
C ALA A 325 -8.18 11.21 -15.88
N VAL A 326 -9.02 11.00 -16.89
CA VAL A 326 -8.72 10.13 -18.05
C VAL A 326 -7.59 10.73 -18.88
N LEU A 327 -7.67 12.03 -19.21
CA LEU A 327 -6.64 12.72 -20.00
C LEU A 327 -5.29 12.72 -19.24
N SER A 328 -5.31 12.97 -17.93
CA SER A 328 -4.13 12.91 -17.08
C SER A 328 -3.49 11.53 -17.12
N ASN A 329 -4.27 10.47 -16.88
CA ASN A 329 -3.74 9.10 -16.89
C ASN A 329 -3.21 8.67 -18.26
N LYS A 330 -3.93 8.99 -19.35
CA LYS A 330 -3.45 8.74 -20.73
C LYS A 330 -2.13 9.46 -21.00
N GLY A 331 -1.97 10.70 -20.50
CA GLY A 331 -0.72 11.46 -20.61
C GLY A 331 0.45 10.77 -19.90
N LEU A 332 0.23 10.26 -18.68
CA LEU A 332 1.24 9.52 -17.91
C LEU A 332 1.64 8.21 -18.60
N ILE A 333 0.67 7.47 -19.15
CA ILE A 333 0.94 6.22 -19.89
C ILE A 333 1.73 6.54 -21.17
N LYS A 334 1.38 7.61 -21.89
CA LYS A 334 2.15 8.04 -23.05
C LYS A 334 3.59 8.43 -22.69
N GLY A 335 3.78 9.11 -21.55
CA GLY A 335 5.10 9.35 -20.97
C GLY A 335 5.86 8.06 -20.69
N ALA A 336 5.19 7.07 -20.09
CA ALA A 336 5.77 5.75 -19.84
C ALA A 336 6.23 5.04 -21.12
N CYS A 337 5.51 5.18 -22.24
CA CYS A 337 5.96 4.64 -23.53
C CYS A 337 7.31 5.24 -23.96
N ASN A 338 7.53 6.55 -23.78
CA ASN A 338 8.82 7.18 -24.09
C ASN A 338 9.95 6.68 -23.18
N LEU A 339 9.67 6.54 -21.87
CA LEU A 339 10.63 5.97 -20.92
C LEU A 339 10.96 4.52 -21.25
N TYR A 340 9.97 3.76 -21.71
CA TYR A 340 10.16 2.39 -22.16
C TYR A 340 11.04 2.31 -23.40
N LEU A 341 10.82 3.17 -24.40
CA LEU A 341 11.68 3.24 -25.58
C LEU A 341 13.14 3.59 -25.20
N ASN A 342 13.33 4.53 -24.28
CA ASN A 342 14.66 4.84 -23.75
C ASN A 342 15.34 3.62 -23.11
N LEU A 343 14.57 2.78 -22.38
CA LEU A 343 15.07 1.54 -21.81
C LEU A 343 15.43 0.51 -22.90
N VAL A 344 14.62 0.37 -23.96
CA VAL A 344 14.89 -0.51 -25.10
C VAL A 344 16.17 -0.10 -25.81
N ASP A 345 16.36 1.19 -26.09
CA ASP A 345 17.56 1.73 -26.73
C ASP A 345 18.80 1.47 -25.87
N HIS A 346 18.70 1.68 -24.56
CA HIS A 346 19.79 1.39 -23.63
C HIS A 346 20.14 -0.11 -23.63
N ALA A 347 19.15 -1.00 -23.44
CA ALA A 347 19.33 -2.44 -23.39
C ALA A 347 19.97 -2.98 -24.69
N SER A 348 19.53 -2.45 -25.84
CA SER A 348 20.09 -2.77 -27.15
C SER A 348 21.55 -2.32 -27.28
N SER A 349 21.86 -1.08 -26.90
CA SER A 349 23.21 -0.50 -26.95
C SER A 349 24.18 -1.22 -26.00
N ALA A 350 23.72 -1.61 -24.83
CA ALA A 350 24.43 -2.38 -23.81
C ALA A 350 24.53 -3.89 -24.16
N ARG A 351 23.90 -4.31 -25.25
CA ARG A 351 23.86 -5.72 -25.70
C ARG A 351 23.34 -6.69 -24.62
N TRP A 352 22.29 -6.31 -23.90
CA TRP A 352 21.64 -7.21 -22.95
C TRP A 352 20.98 -8.39 -23.67
N GLY A 353 20.91 -9.54 -23.01
CA GLY A 353 20.24 -10.71 -23.54
C GLY A 353 18.70 -10.61 -23.43
N ASN A 354 18.02 -11.52 -24.13
CA ASN A 354 16.56 -11.67 -24.11
C ASN A 354 15.77 -10.41 -24.51
N LEU A 355 16.30 -9.57 -25.42
CA LEU A 355 15.62 -8.33 -25.87
C LEU A 355 14.21 -8.59 -26.42
N TYR A 356 13.89 -9.80 -26.89
CA TYR A 356 12.57 -10.17 -27.38
C TYR A 356 11.50 -10.13 -26.26
N GLU A 357 11.88 -10.22 -24.98
CA GLU A 357 10.96 -10.09 -23.85
C GLU A 357 10.37 -8.66 -23.75
N LEU A 358 11.07 -7.66 -24.30
CA LEU A 358 10.58 -6.28 -24.40
C LEU A 358 9.41 -6.13 -25.38
N ALA A 359 9.27 -7.04 -26.34
CA ALA A 359 8.17 -7.03 -27.30
C ALA A 359 6.97 -7.86 -26.86
N PHE A 360 7.07 -8.55 -25.71
CA PHE A 360 6.02 -9.43 -25.25
C PHE A 360 4.93 -8.64 -24.52
N ILE A 361 3.76 -8.52 -25.15
CA ILE A 361 2.57 -7.89 -24.59
C ILE A 361 1.41 -8.88 -24.53
N THR A 362 0.61 -8.80 -23.49
CA THR A 362 -0.69 -9.50 -23.44
C THR A 362 -1.68 -8.72 -24.29
N VAL A 363 -2.28 -9.36 -25.28
CA VAL A 363 -3.33 -8.71 -26.07
C VAL A 363 -4.58 -8.60 -25.19
N PRO A 364 -5.14 -7.39 -24.98
CA PRO A 364 -6.30 -7.22 -24.13
C PRO A 364 -7.51 -7.92 -24.74
N THR A 365 -8.27 -8.61 -23.92
CA THR A 365 -9.56 -9.23 -24.32
C THR A 365 -10.66 -8.20 -24.50
N GLN A 366 -10.56 -7.05 -23.85
CA GLN A 366 -11.44 -5.89 -24.00
C GLN A 366 -10.66 -4.71 -24.59
N LYS A 367 -11.20 -4.12 -25.65
CA LYS A 367 -10.54 -3.01 -26.38
C LYS A 367 -10.97 -1.62 -25.91
N ASP A 368 -11.85 -1.53 -24.91
CA ASP A 368 -12.60 -0.33 -24.55
C ASP A 368 -11.73 0.81 -24.03
N TRP A 369 -10.51 0.53 -23.60
CA TRP A 369 -9.57 1.54 -23.08
C TRP A 369 -8.36 1.80 -23.98
N LEU A 370 -8.18 1.02 -25.04
CA LEU A 370 -7.25 1.32 -26.13
C LEU A 370 -7.98 2.16 -27.17
N ASP A 371 -7.82 3.47 -27.08
CA ASP A 371 -8.26 4.37 -28.15
C ASP A 371 -7.43 4.07 -29.41
N PRO A 372 -8.04 3.72 -30.55
CA PRO A 372 -7.31 3.45 -31.78
C PRO A 372 -6.76 4.72 -32.47
N SER A 373 -6.90 5.93 -31.89
CA SER A 373 -6.42 7.20 -32.46
C SER A 373 -4.98 7.55 -32.06
#